data_1ad23ca6eef208a3aa870aac5e7de257
#
_entry.id   1ad23ca6eef208a3aa870aac5e7de257
#
_cell.length_a   1.000
_cell.length_b   1.000
_cell.length_c   1.000
_cell.angle_alpha   90.00
_cell.angle_beta   90.00
_cell.angle_gamma   90.00
#
_symmetry.space_group_name_H-M   'P 1'
#
loop_
_entity.id
_entity.type
_entity.pdbx_description
1 polymer ?
#
loop_
_entity_poly.entity_id
_entity_poly.type
_entity_poly.pdbx_seq_one_letter_code
_entity_poly.pdbx_strand_id
1 'polypeptide(L)' 'MQAREYALYKGEELLAMGTKREIAEQLGVSASTVGYYGTPVYARRTSENGRRLVEI' A
#
# COMPACT_ATOMS: atom_id res chain seq x y z
N MET A 1 -19.64 0.64 9.87
CA MET A 1 -18.83 1.08 8.75
C MET A 1 -17.74 0.05 8.50
N GLN A 2 -17.60 -0.42 7.28
CA GLN A 2 -16.60 -1.43 6.95
C GLN A 2 -15.32 -0.77 6.49
N ALA A 3 -14.21 -1.20 7.05
CA ALA A 3 -12.89 -0.77 6.58
C ALA A 3 -12.55 -1.54 5.31
N ARG A 4 -12.03 -0.82 4.32
CA ARG A 4 -11.58 -1.46 3.09
C ARG A 4 -10.27 -2.18 3.32
N GLU A 5 -10.11 -3.29 2.64
CA GLU A 5 -8.88 -4.07 2.73
C GLU A 5 -8.06 -3.91 1.47
N TYR A 6 -6.76 -3.95 1.66
CA TYR A 6 -5.79 -3.74 0.60
C TYR A 6 -4.68 -4.76 0.69
N ALA A 7 -3.97 -4.92 -0.41
CA ALA A 7 -2.73 -5.69 -0.46
C ALA A 7 -1.62 -4.76 -0.92
N LEU A 8 -0.50 -4.79 -0.25
CA LEU A 8 0.67 -3.99 -0.62
C LEU A 8 1.72 -4.91 -1.21
N TYR A 9 2.11 -4.60 -2.44
CA TYR A 9 3.12 -5.36 -3.18
C TYR A 9 4.36 -4.53 -3.43
N LYS A 10 5.50 -5.20 -3.52
CA LYS A 10 6.71 -4.62 -4.07
C LYS A 10 7.10 -5.51 -5.25
N GLY A 11 6.94 -5.01 -6.47
CA GLY A 11 7.02 -5.86 -7.64
C GLY A 11 5.93 -6.91 -7.58
N GLU A 12 6.30 -8.18 -7.56
CA GLU A 12 5.35 -9.28 -7.44
C GLU A 12 5.26 -9.84 -6.02
N GLU A 13 6.05 -9.30 -5.10
CA GLU A 13 6.08 -9.79 -3.73
C GLU A 13 5.01 -9.12 -2.88
N LEU A 14 4.20 -9.93 -2.20
CA LEU A 14 3.22 -9.41 -1.25
C LEU A 14 3.93 -9.06 0.06
N LEU A 15 3.88 -7.78 0.43
CA LEU A 15 4.52 -7.30 1.65
C LEU A 15 3.59 -7.31 2.85
N ALA A 16 2.32 -6.93 2.65
CA ALA A 16 1.36 -6.81 3.73
C ALA A 16 -0.05 -6.82 3.20
N MET A 17 -1.01 -7.18 4.03
CA MET A 17 -2.44 -7.16 3.71
C MET A 17 -3.22 -6.66 4.92
N GLY A 18 -4.38 -6.05 4.65
CA GLY A 18 -5.30 -5.58 5.66
C GLY A 18 -5.76 -4.17 5.35
N THR A 19 -6.23 -3.47 6.37
CA THR A 19 -6.60 -2.06 6.21
C THR A 19 -5.32 -1.24 6.04
N LYS A 20 -5.45 -0.01 5.56
CA LYS A 20 -4.29 0.89 5.45
C LYS A 20 -3.57 1.03 6.78
N ARG A 21 -4.32 1.11 7.87
CA ARG A 21 -3.76 1.22 9.20
C ARG A 21 -2.96 -0.02 9.59
N GLU A 22 -3.50 -1.19 9.30
CA GLU A 22 -2.83 -2.45 9.59
C GLU A 22 -1.53 -2.59 8.78
N ILE A 23 -1.59 -2.22 7.50
CA ILE A 23 -0.41 -2.24 6.65
C ILE A 23 0.64 -1.27 7.17
N ALA A 24 0.21 -0.08 7.59
CA ALA A 24 1.11 0.92 8.14
C ALA A 24 1.84 0.40 9.38
N GLU A 25 1.14 -0.28 10.25
CA GLU A 25 1.73 -0.87 11.45
C GLU A 25 2.74 -1.95 11.10
N GLN A 26 2.41 -2.79 10.13
CA GLN A 26 3.31 -3.86 9.68
C GLN A 26 4.61 -3.32 9.09
N LEU A 27 4.52 -2.20 8.38
CA LEU A 27 5.68 -1.60 7.71
C LEU A 27 6.41 -0.56 8.58
N GLY A 28 5.82 -0.14 9.68
CA GLY A 28 6.40 0.90 10.51
C GLY A 28 6.32 2.28 9.88
N VAL A 29 5.28 2.54 9.09
CA VAL A 29 5.05 3.84 8.45
C VAL A 29 3.67 4.37 8.85
N SER A 30 3.35 5.61 8.46
CA SER A 30 2.04 6.18 8.75
C SER A 30 0.98 5.65 7.77
N ALA A 31 -0.29 5.70 8.19
CA ALA A 31 -1.40 5.33 7.31
C ALA A 31 -1.48 6.25 6.09
N SER A 32 -1.11 7.53 6.25
CA SER A 32 -1.05 8.47 5.13
C SER A 32 -0.04 8.02 4.08
N THR A 33 1.10 7.49 4.51
CA THR A 33 2.12 6.97 3.60
C THR A 33 1.57 5.79 2.81
N VAL A 34 0.86 4.88 3.48
CA VAL A 34 0.25 3.73 2.80
C VAL A 34 -0.77 4.21 1.76
N GLY A 35 -1.59 5.19 2.12
CA GLY A 35 -2.55 5.78 1.19
C GLY A 35 -1.88 6.38 -0.03
N TYR A 36 -0.73 7.02 0.16
CA TYR A 36 0.04 7.62 -0.93
C TYR A 36 0.49 6.57 -1.95
N TYR A 37 0.84 5.36 -1.50
CA TYR A 37 1.25 4.28 -2.41
C TYR A 37 0.16 3.88 -3.40
N GLY A 38 -1.09 4.19 -3.10
CA GLY A 38 -2.20 3.90 -4.00
C GLY A 38 -2.58 5.05 -4.94
N THR A 39 -1.83 6.16 -4.92
CA THR A 39 -2.17 7.32 -5.74
C THR A 39 -1.56 7.23 -7.13
N PRO A 40 -2.21 7.84 -8.14
CA PRO A 40 -1.63 7.89 -9.50
C PRO A 40 -0.30 8.63 -9.55
N VAL A 41 -0.11 9.63 -8.69
CA VAL A 41 1.14 10.40 -8.65
C VAL A 41 2.30 9.49 -8.27
N TYR A 42 2.11 8.68 -7.24
CA TYR A 42 3.14 7.73 -6.82
C TYR A 42 3.41 6.69 -7.92
N ALA A 43 2.36 6.19 -8.56
CA ALA A 43 2.50 5.20 -9.61
C ALA A 43 3.33 5.72 -10.79
N ARG A 44 3.24 7.02 -11.08
CA ARG A 44 4.03 7.64 -12.15
C ARG A 44 5.49 7.83 -11.78
N ARG A 45 5.78 8.01 -10.50
CA ARG A 45 7.13 8.31 -10.03
C ARG A 45 7.92 7.10 -9.64
N THR A 46 7.23 5.98 -9.44
CA THR A 46 7.88 4.77 -8.96
C THR A 46 8.17 3.83 -10.11
N SER A 47 9.25 3.05 -9.98
CA SER A 47 9.59 2.01 -10.93
C SER A 47 8.73 0.77 -10.67
N GLU A 48 8.92 -0.26 -11.52
CA GLU A 48 8.24 -1.54 -11.33
C GLU A 48 8.54 -2.18 -9.98
N ASN A 49 9.66 -1.83 -9.38
CA ASN A 49 10.06 -2.34 -8.07
C ASN A 49 9.52 -1.51 -6.91
N GLY A 50 8.75 -0.46 -7.21
CA GLY A 50 8.13 0.35 -6.18
C GLY A 50 6.96 -0.37 -5.51
N ARG A 51 6.59 0.12 -4.34
CA ARG A 51 5.46 -0.43 -3.60
C ARG A 51 4.15 -0.06 -4.29
N ARG A 52 3.21 -0.99 -4.34
CA ARG A 52 1.89 -0.77 -4.94
C ARG A 52 0.80 -1.21 -3.99
N LEU A 53 -0.16 -0.33 -3.78
CA LEU A 53 -1.33 -0.64 -2.96
C LEU A 53 -2.49 -1.01 -3.89
N VAL A 54 -3.07 -2.16 -3.66
CA VAL A 54 -4.19 -2.67 -4.45
C VAL A 54 -5.37 -2.94 -3.52
N GLU A 55 -6.53 -2.43 -3.87
CA GLU A 55 -7.75 -2.71 -3.10
C GLU A 55 -8.24 -4.11 -3.41
N ILE A 56 -8.53 -4.85 -2.36
CA ILE A 56 -9.04 -6.22 -2.50
C ILE A 56 -10.54 -6.22 -2.74
#